data_93c16987f25716f397fd0d37e74e6e6c
#
_entry.id   93c16987f25716f397fd0d37e74e6e6c
#
_cell.length_a   1.000
_cell.length_b   1.000
_cell.length_c   1.000
_cell.angle_alpha   90.00
_cell.angle_beta   90.00
_cell.angle_gamma   90.00
#
_symmetry.space_group_name_H-M   'P 1'
#
loop_
_entity.id
_entity.type
_entity.pdbx_description
1 polymer ?
#
loop_
_entity_poly.entity_id
_entity_poly.type
_entity_poly.pdbx_seq_one_letter_code
_entity_poly.pdbx_strand_id
1 'polypeptide(L)'
;MPYTSNPAKIQRTPNTQNSGVNQPPVFEPITPIKVSERWFPKDRRFGLYECGGRVAPNVTSILGWKFPFDKAKWKKSEPNIDHDAVTRESAKRGTAVHLAMEKWLQSHGHAPVEEHLQWINPLQSLVSRASKTLAVEVPLHHSIHGVGAYAGSCDGVMLVNDDVVLIDYKTKRHGKEVLPKFCEQQRLQLAAYSLAISHLYKDQLPAPVTRTSLLFAHPEDGKPVTVVSTQGNLLLEYQQKWLDLLGEWYEVHGDQVAYEQNNFDEQLKLSTW
;
A
#
# COMPACT_ATOMS: atom_id res chain seq x y z
N MET A 1 -15.43 -3.58 -41.82
CA MET A 1 -14.08 -4.19 -41.84
C MET A 1 -13.63 -4.31 -40.39
N PRO A 2 -13.37 -5.50 -39.85
CA PRO A 2 -12.93 -5.68 -38.48
C PRO A 2 -11.42 -5.50 -38.38
N TYR A 3 -10.99 -4.66 -37.45
CA TYR A 3 -9.59 -4.50 -37.06
C TYR A 3 -9.13 -5.72 -36.25
N THR A 4 -8.25 -6.51 -36.82
CA THR A 4 -7.53 -7.57 -36.11
C THR A 4 -6.26 -6.96 -35.51
N SER A 5 -6.21 -6.78 -34.19
CA SER A 5 -5.00 -6.42 -33.47
C SER A 5 -4.14 -7.66 -33.23
N ASN A 6 -2.96 -7.64 -33.84
CA ASN A 6 -1.92 -8.65 -33.69
C ASN A 6 -1.22 -8.46 -32.33
N PRO A 7 -1.09 -9.46 -31.45
CA PRO A 7 -0.32 -9.31 -30.23
C PRO A 7 1.18 -9.31 -30.54
N ALA A 8 1.85 -8.22 -30.20
CA ALA A 8 3.29 -8.07 -30.35
C ALA A 8 4.04 -9.18 -29.58
N LYS A 9 4.81 -9.97 -30.32
CA LYS A 9 5.74 -10.96 -29.77
C LYS A 9 6.85 -10.23 -29.01
N ILE A 10 6.90 -10.42 -27.69
CA ILE A 10 8.04 -10.01 -26.88
C ILE A 10 9.22 -10.93 -27.22
N GLN A 11 10.23 -10.40 -27.91
CA GLN A 11 11.50 -11.08 -28.10
C GLN A 11 12.24 -11.12 -26.76
N ARG A 12 12.46 -12.34 -26.26
CA ARG A 12 13.32 -12.58 -25.09
C ARG A 12 14.78 -12.54 -25.58
N THR A 13 15.52 -11.50 -25.22
CA THR A 13 16.98 -11.53 -25.27
C THR A 13 17.52 -12.53 -24.24
N PRO A 14 18.54 -13.35 -24.56
CA PRO A 14 19.07 -14.30 -23.58
C PRO A 14 19.79 -13.57 -22.47
N ASN A 15 19.39 -13.90 -21.23
CA ASN A 15 19.92 -13.36 -20.00
C ASN A 15 21.35 -13.92 -19.81
N THR A 16 22.35 -13.08 -19.92
CA THR A 16 23.70 -13.37 -19.40
C THR A 16 23.60 -13.61 -17.92
N GLN A 17 24.01 -14.78 -17.46
CA GLN A 17 24.13 -15.16 -16.06
C GLN A 17 25.04 -14.15 -15.36
N ASN A 18 24.43 -13.23 -14.64
CA ASN A 18 25.10 -12.44 -13.62
C ASN A 18 24.71 -13.01 -12.27
N SER A 19 25.65 -13.65 -11.60
CA SER A 19 25.60 -13.99 -10.17
C SER A 19 25.66 -12.71 -9.34
N GLY A 20 24.72 -11.79 -9.57
CA GLY A 20 24.68 -10.47 -8.97
C GLY A 20 23.57 -10.41 -7.92
N VAL A 21 23.94 -10.04 -6.72
CA VAL A 21 23.03 -9.49 -5.72
C VAL A 21 22.10 -8.49 -6.43
N ASN A 22 20.77 -8.68 -6.31
CA ASN A 22 19.80 -7.73 -6.87
C ASN A 22 20.10 -6.33 -6.33
N GLN A 23 20.42 -5.40 -7.21
CA GLN A 23 20.65 -4.03 -6.80
C GLN A 23 19.33 -3.25 -6.77
N PRO A 24 19.10 -2.41 -5.76
CA PRO A 24 17.91 -1.57 -5.74
C PRO A 24 17.94 -0.56 -6.90
N PRO A 25 16.77 -0.11 -7.37
CA PRO A 25 16.66 1.03 -8.29
C PRO A 25 17.31 2.28 -7.69
N VAL A 26 17.71 3.21 -8.55
CA VAL A 26 18.24 4.50 -8.09
C VAL A 26 17.21 5.18 -7.17
N PHE A 27 17.65 5.57 -5.97
CA PHE A 27 16.79 6.23 -5.00
C PHE A 27 16.85 7.75 -5.19
N GLU A 28 15.79 8.32 -5.75
CA GLU A 28 15.60 9.78 -5.89
C GLU A 28 14.28 10.16 -5.19
N PRO A 29 14.30 10.26 -3.84
CA PRO A 29 13.08 10.39 -3.08
C PRO A 29 12.46 11.78 -3.20
N ILE A 30 11.12 11.80 -3.25
CA ILE A 30 10.33 13.00 -2.97
C ILE A 30 10.51 13.40 -1.51
N THR A 31 10.33 14.69 -1.21
CA THR A 31 10.36 15.19 0.18
C THR A 31 9.02 14.89 0.85
N PRO A 32 8.97 14.01 1.88
CA PRO A 32 7.72 13.64 2.52
C PRO A 32 7.07 14.81 3.26
N ILE A 33 5.74 14.85 3.28
CA ILE A 33 5.00 15.70 4.22
C ILE A 33 5.22 15.22 5.65
N LYS A 34 5.11 16.12 6.61
CA LYS A 34 5.09 15.76 8.03
C LYS A 34 3.69 15.29 8.39
N VAL A 35 3.60 14.08 8.92
CA VAL A 35 2.40 13.49 9.50
C VAL A 35 2.75 13.05 10.91
N SER A 36 1.90 13.34 11.89
CA SER A 36 2.09 12.87 13.25
C SER A 36 1.89 11.37 13.34
N GLU A 37 2.33 10.80 14.44
CA GLU A 37 2.11 9.39 14.71
C GLU A 37 0.61 9.05 14.70
N ARG A 38 0.31 7.86 14.21
CA ARG A 38 -1.02 7.28 14.27
C ARG A 38 -1.42 7.01 15.71
N TRP A 39 -2.59 7.47 16.13
CA TRP A 39 -3.14 7.17 17.45
C TRP A 39 -4.52 6.51 17.39
N PHE A 40 -4.83 5.76 18.42
CA PHE A 40 -6.13 5.18 18.65
C PHE A 40 -6.66 5.75 19.95
N PRO A 41 -7.58 6.69 19.93
CA PRO A 41 -8.23 7.16 21.14
C PRO A 41 -8.98 6.04 21.86
N LYS A 42 -9.05 6.11 23.22
CA LYS A 42 -9.48 5.02 24.09
C LYS A 42 -10.81 4.37 23.72
N ASP A 43 -11.75 5.14 23.18
CA ASP A 43 -13.12 4.67 22.89
C ASP A 43 -13.38 4.43 21.41
N ARG A 44 -12.34 4.19 20.59
CA ARG A 44 -12.45 4.22 19.15
C ARG A 44 -12.23 2.91 18.44
N ARG A 45 -13.04 2.80 17.41
CA ARG A 45 -13.03 1.66 16.48
C ARG A 45 -12.10 1.86 15.27
N PHE A 46 -11.49 3.05 15.13
CA PHE A 46 -10.62 3.37 13.98
C PHE A 46 -9.43 4.24 14.38
N GLY A 47 -8.31 4.09 13.65
CA GLY A 47 -7.11 4.91 13.82
C GLY A 47 -7.22 6.24 13.12
N LEU A 48 -6.65 7.27 13.73
CA LEU A 48 -6.52 8.61 13.17
C LEU A 48 -5.06 8.97 12.97
N TYR A 49 -4.84 9.89 12.03
CA TYR A 49 -3.59 10.63 11.86
C TYR A 49 -3.86 12.12 12.00
N GLU A 50 -2.88 12.83 12.52
CA GLU A 50 -2.84 14.28 12.44
C GLU A 50 -1.93 14.68 11.28
N CYS A 51 -2.34 15.64 10.49
CA CYS A 51 -1.56 16.19 9.39
C CYS A 51 -1.87 17.67 9.23
N GLY A 52 -0.87 18.52 9.55
CA GLY A 52 -1.00 19.97 9.39
C GLY A 52 -2.13 20.60 10.18
N GLY A 53 -2.39 20.12 11.41
CA GLY A 53 -3.45 20.61 12.28
C GLY A 53 -4.81 19.96 12.03
N ARG A 54 -4.90 18.95 11.15
CA ARG A 54 -6.16 18.23 10.87
C ARG A 54 -6.05 16.76 11.20
N VAL A 55 -7.10 16.20 11.78
CA VAL A 55 -7.22 14.76 12.03
C VAL A 55 -7.99 14.08 10.91
N ALA A 56 -7.51 12.91 10.50
CA ALA A 56 -8.15 12.12 9.45
C ALA A 56 -8.07 10.62 9.77
N PRO A 57 -9.11 9.83 9.44
CA PRO A 57 -9.07 8.39 9.56
C PRO A 57 -8.04 7.78 8.60
N ASN A 58 -7.45 6.66 9.00
CA ASN A 58 -6.61 5.94 8.05
C ASN A 58 -7.44 5.10 7.08
N VAL A 59 -6.92 4.96 5.87
CA VAL A 59 -7.55 4.19 4.78
C VAL A 59 -7.90 2.76 5.23
N THR A 60 -7.02 2.10 5.98
CA THR A 60 -7.25 0.71 6.43
C THR A 60 -8.39 0.59 7.44
N SER A 61 -8.68 1.63 8.23
CA SER A 61 -9.86 1.65 9.12
C SER A 61 -11.16 1.81 8.34
N ILE A 62 -11.18 2.68 7.33
CA ILE A 62 -12.34 2.86 6.44
C ILE A 62 -12.64 1.54 5.71
N LEU A 63 -11.61 0.91 5.15
CA LEU A 63 -11.73 -0.39 4.48
C LEU A 63 -12.16 -1.50 5.44
N GLY A 64 -11.64 -1.53 6.67
CA GLY A 64 -12.03 -2.49 7.69
C GLY A 64 -13.48 -2.37 8.12
N TRP A 65 -14.06 -1.17 8.08
CA TRP A 65 -15.49 -0.95 8.29
C TRP A 65 -16.34 -1.52 7.15
N LYS A 66 -15.96 -1.31 5.90
CA LYS A 66 -16.69 -1.81 4.73
C LYS A 66 -16.51 -3.31 4.52
N PHE A 67 -15.32 -3.83 4.80
CA PHE A 67 -14.93 -5.23 4.58
C PHE A 67 -14.47 -5.86 5.89
N PRO A 68 -15.38 -6.06 6.86
CA PRO A 68 -15.02 -6.65 8.14
C PRO A 68 -14.51 -8.08 7.96
N PHE A 69 -13.41 -8.41 8.64
CA PHE A 69 -12.86 -9.75 8.61
C PHE A 69 -13.75 -10.73 9.39
N ASP A 70 -14.32 -11.70 8.68
CA ASP A 70 -15.14 -12.75 9.28
C ASP A 70 -14.28 -13.85 9.89
N LYS A 71 -13.88 -13.64 11.16
CA LYS A 71 -13.10 -14.62 11.93
C LYS A 71 -13.83 -15.94 12.13
N ALA A 72 -15.15 -15.91 12.24
CA ALA A 72 -15.96 -17.13 12.45
C ALA A 72 -15.96 -18.01 11.18
N LYS A 73 -16.15 -17.39 10.02
CA LYS A 73 -16.07 -18.09 8.72
C LYS A 73 -14.66 -18.65 8.49
N TRP A 74 -13.61 -17.89 8.84
CA TRP A 74 -12.25 -18.38 8.71
C TRP A 74 -11.97 -19.58 9.63
N LYS A 75 -12.38 -19.52 10.91
CA LYS A 75 -12.26 -20.64 11.84
C LYS A 75 -12.97 -21.90 11.33
N LYS A 76 -14.14 -21.74 10.70
CA LYS A 76 -14.89 -22.85 10.12
C LYS A 76 -14.20 -23.44 8.89
N SER A 77 -13.54 -22.61 8.07
CA SER A 77 -12.85 -23.07 6.85
C SER A 77 -11.50 -23.75 7.10
N GLU A 78 -10.84 -23.42 8.22
CA GLU A 78 -9.54 -23.99 8.60
C GLU A 78 -9.58 -24.43 10.08
N PRO A 79 -10.34 -25.47 10.45
CA PRO A 79 -10.62 -25.79 11.86
C PRO A 79 -9.41 -26.31 12.64
N ASN A 80 -8.38 -26.80 11.96
CA ASN A 80 -7.24 -27.48 12.56
C ASN A 80 -6.00 -26.61 12.73
N ILE A 81 -6.15 -25.28 12.68
CA ILE A 81 -5.02 -24.35 12.86
C ILE A 81 -5.23 -23.46 14.10
N ASP A 82 -4.13 -23.04 14.73
CA ASP A 82 -4.15 -21.97 15.71
C ASP A 82 -4.26 -20.61 14.98
N HIS A 83 -5.48 -20.07 14.90
CA HIS A 83 -5.78 -18.83 14.20
C HIS A 83 -5.08 -17.63 14.80
N ASP A 84 -4.89 -17.60 16.10
CA ASP A 84 -4.24 -16.48 16.77
C ASP A 84 -2.73 -16.52 16.56
N ALA A 85 -2.11 -17.70 16.56
CA ALA A 85 -0.71 -17.88 16.17
C ALA A 85 -0.49 -17.48 14.71
N VAL A 86 -1.32 -17.98 13.79
CA VAL A 86 -1.24 -17.64 12.36
C VAL A 86 -1.38 -16.14 12.12
N THR A 87 -2.28 -15.47 12.85
CA THR A 87 -2.44 -14.00 12.75
C THR A 87 -1.18 -13.28 13.22
N ARG A 88 -0.64 -13.65 14.39
CA ARG A 88 0.59 -13.04 14.93
C ARG A 88 1.80 -13.25 14.01
N GLU A 89 1.99 -14.45 13.51
CA GLU A 89 3.08 -14.76 12.58
C GLU A 89 2.96 -14.01 11.26
N SER A 90 1.74 -13.92 10.72
CA SER A 90 1.49 -13.17 9.49
C SER A 90 1.76 -11.68 9.65
N ALA A 91 1.37 -11.09 10.79
CA ALA A 91 1.66 -9.70 11.11
C ALA A 91 3.17 -9.47 11.30
N LYS A 92 3.86 -10.32 12.11
CA LYS A 92 5.32 -10.25 12.33
C LYS A 92 6.08 -10.34 10.99
N ARG A 93 5.74 -11.31 10.17
CA ARG A 93 6.34 -11.51 8.85
C ARG A 93 6.09 -10.29 7.94
N GLY A 94 4.84 -9.81 7.87
CA GLY A 94 4.50 -8.63 7.07
C GLY A 94 5.37 -7.44 7.44
N THR A 95 5.41 -7.08 8.73
CA THR A 95 6.24 -5.98 9.24
C THR A 95 7.73 -6.17 8.90
N ALA A 96 8.27 -7.38 9.09
CA ALA A 96 9.67 -7.65 8.80
C ALA A 96 10.00 -7.53 7.31
N VAL A 97 9.12 -8.01 6.42
CA VAL A 97 9.31 -7.90 4.96
C VAL A 97 9.24 -6.44 4.50
N HIS A 98 8.26 -5.66 4.99
CA HIS A 98 8.15 -4.23 4.65
C HIS A 98 9.41 -3.46 5.10
N LEU A 99 9.82 -3.62 6.36
CA LEU A 99 11.04 -2.99 6.89
C LEU A 99 12.30 -3.38 6.11
N ALA A 100 12.37 -4.64 5.67
CA ALA A 100 13.48 -5.13 4.89
C ALA A 100 13.54 -4.51 3.50
N MET A 101 12.40 -4.42 2.83
CA MET A 101 12.29 -3.76 1.51
C MET A 101 12.55 -2.27 1.61
N GLU A 102 12.04 -1.60 2.64
CA GLU A 102 12.34 -0.20 2.93
C GLU A 102 13.84 0.05 3.05
N LYS A 103 14.51 -0.68 3.96
CA LYS A 103 15.96 -0.54 4.17
C LYS A 103 16.75 -0.85 2.91
N TRP A 104 16.38 -1.88 2.17
CA TRP A 104 17.06 -2.24 0.93
C TRP A 104 16.95 -1.14 -0.12
N LEU A 105 15.79 -0.50 -0.25
CA LEU A 105 15.57 0.60 -1.19
C LEU A 105 16.29 1.90 -0.78
N GLN A 106 16.30 2.23 0.52
CA GLN A 106 16.91 3.46 1.04
C GLN A 106 18.43 3.39 1.16
N SER A 107 18.99 2.22 1.48
CA SER A 107 20.38 2.05 1.86
C SER A 107 21.25 1.30 0.85
N HIS A 108 20.82 1.21 -0.39
CA HIS A 108 21.58 0.59 -1.47
C HIS A 108 22.06 -0.85 -1.20
N GLY A 109 21.26 -1.67 -0.52
CA GLY A 109 21.47 -3.10 -0.54
C GLY A 109 21.73 -3.81 0.78
N HIS A 110 21.40 -3.22 1.93
CA HIS A 110 21.47 -3.99 3.19
C HIS A 110 20.46 -5.13 3.17
N ALA A 111 20.99 -6.36 3.27
CA ALA A 111 20.17 -7.54 3.38
C ALA A 111 19.50 -7.59 4.77
N PRO A 112 18.23 -7.97 4.82
CA PRO A 112 17.52 -8.14 6.07
C PRO A 112 17.82 -9.51 6.72
N VAL A 113 17.18 -9.72 7.85
CA VAL A 113 17.22 -10.93 8.67
C VAL A 113 16.87 -12.17 7.85
N GLU A 114 17.63 -13.25 8.01
CA GLU A 114 17.54 -14.51 7.25
C GLU A 114 16.15 -15.19 7.28
N GLU A 115 15.36 -14.95 8.32
CA GLU A 115 14.06 -15.60 8.55
C GLU A 115 13.01 -15.38 7.45
N HIS A 116 13.19 -14.37 6.56
CA HIS A 116 12.16 -13.97 5.59
C HIS A 116 12.66 -13.87 4.15
N LEU A 117 13.85 -14.39 3.85
CA LEU A 117 14.50 -14.29 2.53
C LEU A 117 13.65 -14.89 1.41
N GLN A 118 12.87 -15.93 1.66
CA GLN A 118 11.98 -16.55 0.68
C GLN A 118 10.88 -15.61 0.17
N TRP A 119 10.47 -14.61 0.94
CA TRP A 119 9.55 -13.55 0.49
C TRP A 119 10.29 -12.34 -0.07
N ILE A 120 11.44 -11.99 0.50
CA ILE A 120 12.18 -10.77 0.20
C ILE A 120 12.91 -10.87 -1.14
N ASN A 121 13.65 -11.95 -1.38
CA ASN A 121 14.44 -12.12 -2.59
C ASN A 121 13.61 -12.02 -3.89
N PRO A 122 12.42 -12.66 -4.00
CA PRO A 122 11.57 -12.49 -5.16
C PRO A 122 11.07 -11.05 -5.35
N LEU A 123 10.74 -10.34 -4.24
CA LEU A 123 10.34 -8.93 -4.29
C LEU A 123 11.49 -8.05 -4.77
N GLN A 124 12.69 -8.21 -4.22
CA GLN A 124 13.89 -7.49 -4.65
C GLN A 124 14.18 -7.73 -6.14
N SER A 125 14.11 -8.98 -6.60
CA SER A 125 14.31 -9.33 -8.00
C SER A 125 13.29 -8.69 -8.94
N LEU A 126 12.05 -8.52 -8.51
CA LEU A 126 11.03 -7.83 -9.28
C LEU A 126 11.22 -6.31 -9.28
N VAL A 127 11.41 -5.74 -8.10
CA VAL A 127 11.50 -4.28 -7.87
C VAL A 127 12.78 -3.71 -8.48
N SER A 128 13.89 -4.46 -8.53
CA SER A 128 15.14 -4.04 -9.19
C SER A 128 14.98 -3.74 -10.69
N ARG A 129 13.85 -4.10 -11.29
CA ARG A 129 13.53 -3.76 -12.70
C ARG A 129 12.98 -2.35 -12.90
N ALA A 130 12.62 -1.66 -11.83
CA ALA A 130 12.27 -0.24 -11.89
C ALA A 130 13.52 0.60 -12.19
N SER A 131 13.35 1.71 -12.90
CA SER A 131 14.46 2.64 -13.17
C SER A 131 14.80 3.49 -11.95
N LYS A 132 13.79 3.91 -11.18
CA LYS A 132 13.95 4.74 -9.98
C LYS A 132 12.97 4.37 -8.89
N THR A 133 13.39 4.59 -7.65
CA THR A 133 12.51 4.66 -6.48
C THR A 133 12.29 6.12 -6.12
N LEU A 134 11.03 6.56 -6.18
CA LEU A 134 10.62 7.93 -5.90
C LEU A 134 10.15 8.13 -4.45
N ALA A 135 9.62 7.07 -3.82
CA ALA A 135 9.21 7.11 -2.43
C ALA A 135 9.19 5.71 -1.81
N VAL A 136 9.45 5.63 -0.49
CA VAL A 136 9.37 4.40 0.32
C VAL A 136 8.75 4.77 1.65
N GLU A 137 7.74 4.00 2.10
CA GLU A 137 6.99 4.24 3.35
C GLU A 137 6.57 5.69 3.52
N VAL A 138 6.13 6.31 2.40
CA VAL A 138 5.81 7.74 2.40
C VAL A 138 4.43 8.00 2.98
N PRO A 139 4.33 8.90 3.96
CA PRO A 139 3.05 9.29 4.53
C PRO A 139 2.21 10.06 3.52
N LEU A 140 0.92 9.89 3.61
CA LEU A 140 -0.05 10.58 2.78
C LEU A 140 -1.23 11.08 3.59
N HIS A 141 -1.78 12.19 3.15
CA HIS A 141 -3.01 12.77 3.65
C HIS A 141 -3.72 13.43 2.46
N HIS A 142 -5.02 13.26 2.36
CA HIS A 142 -5.80 13.91 1.32
C HIS A 142 -7.17 14.35 1.85
N SER A 143 -7.51 15.59 1.55
CA SER A 143 -8.80 16.17 1.92
C SER A 143 -9.58 16.45 0.65
N ILE A 144 -10.73 15.82 0.50
CA ILE A 144 -11.63 15.95 -0.64
C ILE A 144 -12.78 16.88 -0.25
N HIS A 145 -12.86 18.02 -0.91
CA HIS A 145 -13.91 19.00 -0.64
C HIS A 145 -15.32 18.39 -0.77
N GLY A 146 -16.14 18.56 0.26
CA GLY A 146 -17.50 18.02 0.29
C GLY A 146 -17.63 16.52 0.52
N VAL A 147 -16.50 15.78 0.68
CA VAL A 147 -16.52 14.34 0.87
C VAL A 147 -15.91 13.96 2.23
N GLY A 148 -14.66 14.35 2.48
CA GLY A 148 -13.95 14.03 3.71
C GLY A 148 -12.44 13.99 3.53
N ALA A 149 -11.73 13.62 4.58
CA ALA A 149 -10.27 13.48 4.57
C ALA A 149 -9.86 12.04 4.93
N TYR A 150 -8.68 11.62 4.50
CA TYR A 150 -8.09 10.35 4.87
C TYR A 150 -6.57 10.43 4.90
N ALA A 151 -5.95 9.49 5.58
CA ALA A 151 -4.50 9.42 5.71
C ALA A 151 -3.99 7.98 5.67
N GLY A 152 -2.70 7.81 5.50
CA GLY A 152 -2.04 6.51 5.49
C GLY A 152 -0.56 6.62 5.17
N SER A 153 0.04 5.49 4.85
CA SER A 153 1.39 5.38 4.29
C SER A 153 1.37 4.38 3.14
N CYS A 154 2.09 4.66 2.07
CA CYS A 154 2.26 3.73 0.96
C CYS A 154 3.65 3.10 1.00
N ASP A 155 3.75 1.83 0.62
CA ASP A 155 5.00 1.06 0.69
C ASP A 155 6.05 1.58 -0.29
N GLY A 156 5.63 1.99 -1.51
CA GLY A 156 6.57 2.55 -2.46
C GLY A 156 5.94 3.20 -3.69
N VAL A 157 6.66 4.16 -4.24
CA VAL A 157 6.37 4.79 -5.55
C VAL A 157 7.61 4.63 -6.41
N MET A 158 7.43 4.04 -7.58
CA MET A 158 8.50 3.67 -8.51
C MET A 158 8.29 4.31 -9.87
N LEU A 159 9.39 4.52 -10.60
CA LEU A 159 9.37 4.81 -12.03
C LEU A 159 9.68 3.52 -12.80
N VAL A 160 8.74 3.06 -13.62
CA VAL A 160 8.86 1.82 -14.40
C VAL A 160 8.47 2.12 -15.85
N ASN A 161 9.43 2.13 -16.77
CA ASN A 161 9.22 2.50 -18.19
C ASN A 161 8.48 3.86 -18.32
N ASP A 162 8.94 4.86 -17.57
CA ASP A 162 8.37 6.22 -17.49
C ASP A 162 6.99 6.34 -16.83
N ASP A 163 6.36 5.24 -16.44
CA ASP A 163 5.14 5.24 -15.62
C ASP A 163 5.47 5.44 -14.14
N VAL A 164 4.73 6.31 -13.48
CA VAL A 164 4.72 6.40 -12.02
C VAL A 164 3.81 5.32 -11.46
N VAL A 165 4.41 4.33 -10.80
CA VAL A 165 3.73 3.14 -10.28
C VAL A 165 3.76 3.13 -8.77
N LEU A 166 2.59 3.08 -8.14
CA LEU A 166 2.45 2.88 -6.71
C LEU A 166 2.40 1.37 -6.43
N ILE A 167 3.22 0.91 -5.48
CA ILE A 167 3.32 -0.50 -5.12
C ILE A 167 2.93 -0.74 -3.67
N ASP A 168 2.46 -1.95 -3.37
CA ASP A 168 2.17 -2.45 -2.04
C ASP A 168 2.56 -3.92 -1.92
N TYR A 169 3.32 -4.27 -0.88
CA TYR A 169 3.81 -5.61 -0.65
C TYR A 169 2.82 -6.44 0.16
N LYS A 170 2.61 -7.67 -0.25
CA LYS A 170 1.80 -8.63 0.50
C LYS A 170 2.53 -9.97 0.60
N THR A 171 2.58 -10.54 1.79
CA THR A 171 3.17 -11.87 2.02
C THR A 171 2.07 -12.93 2.09
N LYS A 172 2.25 -14.02 1.36
CA LYS A 172 1.33 -15.17 1.40
C LYS A 172 1.87 -16.25 2.36
N ARG A 173 0.96 -17.02 2.94
CA ARG A 173 1.31 -18.28 3.62
C ARG A 173 1.56 -19.37 2.59
N HIS A 174 2.34 -20.39 2.99
CA HIS A 174 2.56 -21.59 2.17
C HIS A 174 1.22 -22.19 1.68
N GLY A 175 1.17 -22.59 0.42
CA GLY A 175 -0.01 -23.20 -0.20
C GLY A 175 -1.21 -22.26 -0.41
N LYS A 176 -1.06 -20.94 -0.21
CA LYS A 176 -2.16 -19.98 -0.43
C LYS A 176 -1.99 -19.23 -1.73
N GLU A 177 -2.96 -19.38 -2.62
CA GLU A 177 -2.99 -18.71 -3.91
C GLU A 177 -3.58 -17.29 -3.85
N VAL A 178 -3.20 -16.46 -4.81
CA VAL A 178 -3.78 -15.14 -5.04
C VAL A 178 -4.79 -15.24 -6.17
N LEU A 179 -6.04 -14.89 -5.86
CA LEU A 179 -7.06 -14.77 -6.88
C LEU A 179 -7.33 -13.28 -7.12
N PRO A 180 -6.96 -12.71 -8.28
CA PRO A 180 -7.06 -11.26 -8.54
C PRO A 180 -8.46 -10.66 -8.31
N LYS A 181 -9.52 -11.47 -8.53
CA LYS A 181 -10.91 -11.07 -8.26
C LYS A 181 -11.23 -10.80 -6.79
N PHE A 182 -10.41 -11.31 -5.86
CA PHE A 182 -10.58 -11.12 -4.42
C PHE A 182 -9.68 -10.03 -3.84
N CYS A 183 -9.00 -9.26 -4.69
CA CYS A 183 -8.14 -8.16 -4.27
C CYS A 183 -8.87 -6.80 -4.21
N GLU A 184 -10.21 -6.81 -4.07
CA GLU A 184 -11.03 -5.60 -4.09
C GLU A 184 -10.61 -4.57 -3.04
N GLN A 185 -10.50 -5.01 -1.78
CA GLN A 185 -10.11 -4.14 -0.67
C GLN A 185 -8.73 -3.51 -0.88
N GLN A 186 -7.76 -4.29 -1.36
CA GLN A 186 -6.40 -3.82 -1.60
C GLN A 186 -6.32 -2.87 -2.80
N ARG A 187 -7.14 -3.08 -3.83
CA ARG A 187 -7.25 -2.16 -4.96
C ARG A 187 -7.83 -0.81 -4.55
N LEU A 188 -8.85 -0.82 -3.67
CA LEU A 188 -9.39 0.41 -3.09
C LEU A 188 -8.35 1.15 -2.24
N GLN A 189 -7.54 0.43 -1.45
CA GLN A 189 -6.43 1.01 -0.70
C GLN A 189 -5.46 1.74 -1.63
N LEU A 190 -5.01 1.06 -2.69
CA LEU A 190 -4.08 1.65 -3.65
C LEU A 190 -4.70 2.78 -4.47
N ALA A 191 -5.99 2.73 -4.76
CA ALA A 191 -6.71 3.81 -5.43
C ALA A 191 -6.75 5.07 -4.55
N ALA A 192 -7.06 4.92 -3.24
CA ALA A 192 -6.98 6.01 -2.28
C ALA A 192 -5.57 6.63 -2.25
N TYR A 193 -4.56 5.79 -2.15
CA TYR A 193 -3.17 6.24 -2.10
C TYR A 193 -2.72 6.91 -3.40
N SER A 194 -3.15 6.41 -4.57
CA SER A 194 -2.82 7.01 -5.85
C SER A 194 -3.37 8.43 -6.02
N LEU A 195 -4.59 8.69 -5.54
CA LEU A 195 -5.18 10.04 -5.51
C LEU A 195 -4.37 10.96 -4.60
N ALA A 196 -4.08 10.52 -3.38
CA ALA A 196 -3.34 11.32 -2.40
C ALA A 196 -1.91 11.64 -2.88
N ILE A 197 -1.16 10.65 -3.34
CA ILE A 197 0.21 10.80 -3.84
C ILE A 197 0.24 11.74 -5.05
N SER A 198 -0.64 11.54 -6.02
CA SER A 198 -0.72 12.40 -7.22
C SER A 198 -1.08 13.85 -6.89
N HIS A 199 -1.85 14.09 -5.83
CA HIS A 199 -2.21 15.43 -5.38
C HIS A 199 -1.11 16.09 -4.56
N LEU A 200 -0.63 15.40 -3.52
CA LEU A 200 0.33 15.95 -2.55
C LEU A 200 1.70 16.24 -3.16
N TYR A 201 2.14 15.37 -4.05
CA TYR A 201 3.50 15.39 -4.59
C TYR A 201 3.53 15.75 -6.09
N LYS A 202 2.47 16.39 -6.61
CA LYS A 202 2.32 16.74 -8.02
C LYS A 202 3.50 17.52 -8.62
N ASP A 203 4.15 18.36 -7.81
CA ASP A 203 5.29 19.19 -8.23
C ASP A 203 6.65 18.47 -8.06
N GLN A 204 6.66 17.28 -7.49
CA GLN A 204 7.87 16.47 -7.25
C GLN A 204 7.86 15.16 -8.08
N LEU A 205 6.70 14.72 -8.55
CA LEU A 205 6.58 13.55 -9.40
C LEU A 205 6.69 13.93 -10.88
N PRO A 206 7.31 13.09 -11.72
CA PRO A 206 7.40 13.35 -13.16
C PRO A 206 6.04 13.30 -13.87
N ALA A 207 5.07 12.59 -13.28
CA ALA A 207 3.68 12.46 -13.74
C ALA A 207 2.78 12.02 -12.57
N PRO A 208 1.45 12.13 -12.68
CA PRO A 208 0.54 11.49 -11.74
C PRO A 208 0.73 9.96 -11.71
N VAL A 209 0.30 9.30 -10.64
CA VAL A 209 0.28 7.83 -10.57
C VAL A 209 -0.65 7.27 -11.64
N THR A 210 -0.11 6.53 -12.60
CA THR A 210 -0.85 5.95 -13.73
C THR A 210 -1.18 4.48 -13.54
N ARG A 211 -0.47 3.81 -12.61
CA ARG A 211 -0.64 2.40 -12.31
C ARG A 211 -0.42 2.12 -10.83
N THR A 212 -1.19 1.18 -10.29
CA THR A 212 -0.95 0.61 -8.98
C THR A 212 -0.69 -0.89 -9.11
N SER A 213 0.13 -1.46 -8.24
CA SER A 213 0.48 -2.88 -8.28
C SER A 213 0.59 -3.49 -6.90
N LEU A 214 -0.22 -4.52 -6.65
CA LEU A 214 -0.07 -5.40 -5.49
C LEU A 214 0.96 -6.46 -5.81
N LEU A 215 1.97 -6.61 -4.96
CA LEU A 215 3.07 -7.54 -5.14
C LEU A 215 2.98 -8.63 -4.07
N PHE A 216 2.44 -9.79 -4.43
CA PHE A 216 2.27 -10.92 -3.53
C PHE A 216 3.49 -11.83 -3.58
N ALA A 217 4.30 -11.81 -2.53
CA ALA A 217 5.41 -12.74 -2.36
C ALA A 217 4.93 -14.06 -1.75
N HIS A 218 5.46 -15.14 -2.27
CA HIS A 218 5.16 -16.51 -1.88
C HIS A 218 6.38 -17.14 -1.19
N PRO A 219 6.17 -18.04 -0.19
CA PRO A 219 7.28 -18.69 0.52
C PRO A 219 7.84 -19.91 -0.23
N GLU A 220 7.17 -20.38 -1.27
CA GLU A 220 7.56 -21.54 -2.05
C GLU A 220 8.77 -21.21 -2.93
N ASP A 221 9.79 -22.07 -2.86
CA ASP A 221 11.01 -21.89 -3.64
C ASP A 221 10.73 -21.85 -5.16
N GLY A 222 11.35 -20.89 -5.84
CA GLY A 222 11.16 -20.68 -7.25
C GLY A 222 9.80 -20.10 -7.67
N LYS A 223 8.86 -19.90 -6.75
CA LYS A 223 7.56 -19.32 -7.07
C LYS A 223 7.69 -17.80 -7.29
N PRO A 224 7.30 -17.29 -8.47
CA PRO A 224 7.41 -15.87 -8.77
C PRO A 224 6.43 -15.04 -7.94
N VAL A 225 6.75 -13.75 -7.76
CA VAL A 225 5.81 -12.78 -7.19
C VAL A 225 4.58 -12.69 -8.10
N THR A 226 3.38 -12.84 -7.49
CA THR A 226 2.14 -12.60 -8.21
C THR A 226 1.86 -11.09 -8.22
N VAL A 227 1.79 -10.51 -9.42
CA VAL A 227 1.53 -9.07 -9.60
C VAL A 227 0.08 -8.87 -10.03
N VAL A 228 -0.64 -8.04 -9.27
CA VAL A 228 -2.01 -7.63 -9.58
C VAL A 228 -2.03 -6.13 -9.83
N SER A 229 -1.95 -5.74 -11.08
CA SER A 229 -1.93 -4.33 -11.48
C SER A 229 -3.34 -3.78 -11.74
N THR A 230 -3.49 -2.49 -11.50
CA THR A 230 -4.69 -1.70 -11.79
C THR A 230 -4.24 -0.41 -12.49
N GLN A 231 -4.74 -0.15 -13.70
CA GLN A 231 -4.31 0.99 -14.52
C GLN A 231 -5.42 1.45 -15.48
N GLY A 232 -5.24 2.64 -16.09
CA GLY A 232 -6.20 3.19 -17.07
C GLY A 232 -7.59 3.35 -16.47
N ASN A 233 -8.62 3.03 -17.25
CA ASN A 233 -10.03 3.16 -16.82
C ASN A 233 -10.35 2.37 -15.55
N LEU A 234 -9.69 1.21 -15.35
CA LEU A 234 -9.90 0.42 -14.14
C LEU A 234 -9.38 1.15 -12.89
N LEU A 235 -8.25 1.88 -12.98
CA LEU A 235 -7.77 2.68 -11.86
C LEU A 235 -8.74 3.82 -11.55
N LEU A 236 -9.23 4.52 -12.57
CA LEU A 236 -10.23 5.60 -12.41
C LEU A 236 -11.52 5.08 -11.75
N GLU A 237 -11.97 3.88 -12.15
CA GLU A 237 -13.14 3.23 -11.55
C GLU A 237 -12.92 2.96 -10.05
N TYR A 238 -11.74 2.44 -9.66
CA TYR A 238 -11.42 2.20 -8.26
C TYR A 238 -11.22 3.50 -7.46
N GLN A 239 -10.70 4.55 -8.08
CA GLN A 239 -10.63 5.87 -7.48
C GLN A 239 -12.03 6.43 -7.18
N GLN A 240 -12.97 6.31 -8.13
CA GLN A 240 -14.35 6.72 -7.89
C GLN A 240 -15.01 5.89 -6.78
N LYS A 241 -14.89 4.56 -6.83
CA LYS A 241 -15.39 3.67 -5.75
C LYS A 241 -14.83 4.03 -4.37
N TRP A 242 -13.56 4.47 -4.32
CA TRP A 242 -12.96 4.95 -3.08
C TRP A 242 -13.61 6.24 -2.59
N LEU A 243 -13.86 7.21 -3.48
CA LEU A 243 -14.52 8.48 -3.13
C LEU A 243 -15.95 8.24 -2.61
N ASP A 244 -16.68 7.35 -3.27
CA ASP A 244 -18.04 6.95 -2.85
C ASP A 244 -18.00 6.30 -1.46
N LEU A 245 -17.06 5.37 -1.23
CA LEU A 245 -16.86 4.72 0.07
C LEU A 245 -16.46 5.72 1.17
N LEU A 246 -15.60 6.69 0.84
CA LEU A 246 -15.20 7.74 1.77
C LEU A 246 -16.40 8.57 2.20
N GLY A 247 -17.27 8.96 1.26
CA GLY A 247 -18.52 9.65 1.54
C GLY A 247 -19.44 8.85 2.46
N GLU A 248 -19.73 7.59 2.11
CA GLU A 248 -20.52 6.67 2.95
C GLU A 248 -19.95 6.57 4.38
N TRP A 249 -18.64 6.51 4.51
CA TRP A 249 -17.99 6.40 5.81
C TRP A 249 -18.16 7.67 6.64
N TYR A 250 -18.03 8.86 6.02
CA TYR A 250 -18.21 10.15 6.69
C TYR A 250 -19.66 10.43 7.06
N GLU A 251 -20.63 9.95 6.30
CA GLU A 251 -22.05 10.00 6.69
C GLU A 251 -22.31 9.29 8.03
N VAL A 252 -21.57 8.24 8.32
CA VAL A 252 -21.72 7.43 9.55
C VAL A 252 -20.82 7.91 10.70
N HIS A 253 -19.61 8.39 10.38
CA HIS A 253 -18.56 8.63 11.37
C HIS A 253 -18.06 10.07 11.43
N GLY A 254 -18.60 10.97 10.59
CA GLY A 254 -18.14 12.36 10.47
C GLY A 254 -18.20 13.13 11.80
N ASP A 255 -19.27 12.96 12.56
CA ASP A 255 -19.42 13.61 13.90
C ASP A 255 -18.32 13.19 14.86
N GLN A 256 -17.90 11.93 14.81
CA GLN A 256 -16.80 11.42 15.64
C GLN A 256 -15.46 12.06 15.21
N VAL A 257 -15.20 12.21 13.91
CA VAL A 257 -13.99 12.88 13.42
C VAL A 257 -13.98 14.34 13.84
N ALA A 258 -15.12 15.03 13.74
CA ALA A 258 -15.27 16.42 14.17
C ALA A 258 -15.03 16.58 15.69
N TYR A 259 -15.56 15.68 16.51
CA TYR A 259 -15.30 15.65 17.94
C TYR A 259 -13.80 15.54 18.25
N GLU A 260 -13.09 14.70 17.52
CA GLU A 260 -11.66 14.52 17.73
C GLU A 260 -10.79 15.65 17.20
N GLN A 261 -11.24 16.31 16.15
CA GLN A 261 -10.61 17.55 15.71
C GLN A 261 -10.69 18.62 16.82
N ASN A 262 -11.86 18.78 17.44
CA ASN A 262 -12.02 19.73 18.54
C ASN A 262 -11.12 19.39 19.75
N ASN A 263 -11.03 18.10 20.12
CA ASN A 263 -10.13 17.67 21.20
C ASN A 263 -8.66 17.95 20.88
N PHE A 264 -8.25 17.74 19.62
CA PHE A 264 -6.90 18.03 19.15
C PHE A 264 -6.62 19.53 19.20
N ASP A 265 -7.55 20.37 18.73
CA ASP A 265 -7.41 21.83 18.75
C ASP A 265 -7.31 22.40 20.16
N GLU A 266 -8.04 21.82 21.14
CA GLU A 266 -7.94 22.17 22.56
C GLU A 266 -6.56 21.80 23.15
N GLN A 267 -6.04 20.61 22.83
CA GLN A 267 -4.72 20.19 23.29
C GLN A 267 -3.61 21.08 22.73
N LEU A 268 -3.70 21.50 21.47
CA LEU A 268 -2.74 22.45 20.89
C LEU A 268 -2.75 23.79 21.62
N LYS A 269 -3.91 24.33 21.98
CA LYS A 269 -4.01 25.58 22.75
C LYS A 269 -3.35 25.47 24.13
N LEU A 270 -3.47 24.32 24.78
CA LEU A 270 -2.86 24.07 26.09
C LEU A 270 -1.33 23.87 26.02
N SER A 271 -0.81 23.41 24.90
CA SER A 271 0.63 23.18 24.71
C SER A 271 1.43 24.43 24.30
N THR A 272 0.74 25.54 23.99
CA THR A 272 1.33 26.81 23.60
C THR A 272 1.46 27.82 24.77
N TRP A 273 1.16 27.39 26.00
CA TRP A 273 1.36 28.11 27.25
C TRP A 273 2.52 27.48 28.05
#